data_972c6100ac2abd5bd7d811023e9bd096
#
_entry.id   972c6100ac2abd5bd7d811023e9bd096
#
_cell.length_a   1.000
_cell.length_b   1.000
_cell.length_c   1.000
_cell.angle_alpha   90.00
_cell.angle_beta   90.00
_cell.angle_gamma   90.00
#
_symmetry.space_group_name_H-M   'P 1'
#
loop_
_entity.id
_entity.type
_entity.pdbx_description
1 polymer ?
#
loop_
_entity_poly.entity_id
_entity_poly.type
_entity_poly.pdbx_seq_one_letter_code
_entity_poly.pdbx_strand_id
1 'polypeptide(L)'
;DCLLSRGLGDVYKRQDYDTWADLTGDMSWRWEQVLPLFRATEDHEQGADNWHGVGGDWHIEKQKTHWKILDAFREAAAQTGIPKIDDFSRGEGCAYFYVNQKNGLRLNTAKAFLRTITRRGNLEIMTGSQVRRLIIEETDQGKVCTGVEFVGGGKEWIADVSRETILTAGTFGSPQILQRSGIGPAALLQEHGIRVLQDLPGVGENLQDHMPLSMRYKILGAKSLNTSGRGYLGMAAMGLEYIFKKNGLVSTVPSPLGAMVCSDPGQARPNLSYQIQPWSQAEVGPETDAFPAFTANVSNLRPTSRGQVRILSADISVAPAIRMNYLSTDEDRNIAAAAIQLTRKIVAAPALQPYAPQEIKPASQQETDLHQLASQIAIAGSNPVGSCKMGAAGDHRAVVDSELKVRGVAGLRAVSYTHLRAHETRG
;
A
#
# COMPACT_ATOMS: atom_id res chain seq x y z
N ASP A 1 -4.93 -2.72 4.18
CA ASP A 1 -5.50 -3.59 3.13
C ASP A 1 -5.98 -2.75 1.97
N CYS A 2 -5.13 -2.57 0.96
CA CYS A 2 -5.49 -1.82 -0.23
C CYS A 2 -6.66 -2.52 -0.93
N LEU A 3 -7.84 -1.91 -0.94
CA LEU A 3 -9.05 -2.39 -1.63
C LEU A 3 -8.88 -2.37 -3.16
N LEU A 4 -7.86 -1.67 -3.61
CA LEU A 4 -7.56 -1.54 -5.02
C LEU A 4 -6.62 -2.68 -5.40
N SER A 5 -7.07 -3.58 -6.25
CA SER A 5 -6.17 -4.29 -7.12
C SER A 5 -5.49 -3.21 -7.95
N ARG A 6 -4.39 -2.71 -7.50
CA ARG A 6 -3.46 -2.06 -8.41
C ARG A 6 -3.08 -3.17 -9.35
N GLY A 7 -3.52 -3.05 -10.61
CA GLY A 7 -3.27 -4.06 -11.61
C GLY A 7 -1.84 -4.55 -11.47
N LEU A 8 -1.67 -5.86 -11.37
CA LEU A 8 -0.37 -6.48 -11.12
C LEU A 8 0.65 -6.15 -12.23
N GLY A 9 0.21 -5.45 -13.28
CA GLY A 9 1.00 -5.05 -14.43
C GLY A 9 1.18 -3.54 -14.64
N ASP A 10 1.17 -2.75 -13.57
CA ASP A 10 1.30 -1.30 -13.64
C ASP A 10 2.66 -0.85 -14.23
N VAL A 11 2.67 0.08 -15.19
CA VAL A 11 3.86 0.50 -15.95
C VAL A 11 5.00 1.00 -15.06
N TYR A 12 4.73 1.60 -13.90
CA TYR A 12 5.80 1.98 -12.98
C TYR A 12 6.27 0.83 -12.10
N LYS A 13 5.48 -0.18 -11.82
CA LYS A 13 5.95 -1.39 -11.13
C LYS A 13 7.00 -2.13 -11.95
N ARG A 14 6.90 -2.09 -13.28
CA ARG A 14 7.94 -2.61 -14.18
C ARG A 14 9.30 -2.02 -13.84
N GLN A 15 9.42 -0.70 -13.83
CA GLN A 15 10.67 0.00 -13.52
C GLN A 15 11.16 -0.26 -12.10
N ASP A 16 10.27 -0.58 -11.18
CA ASP A 16 10.59 -0.88 -9.80
C ASP A 16 11.27 -2.24 -9.67
N TYR A 17 10.73 -3.25 -10.36
CA TYR A 17 11.36 -4.56 -10.46
C TYR A 17 12.73 -4.48 -11.15
N ASP A 18 12.85 -3.73 -12.24
CA ASP A 18 14.13 -3.51 -12.92
C ASP A 18 15.13 -2.81 -11.98
N THR A 19 14.67 -1.85 -11.17
CA THR A 19 15.50 -1.20 -10.14
C THR A 19 15.96 -2.21 -9.08
N TRP A 20 15.11 -3.13 -8.63
CA TRP A 20 15.52 -4.17 -7.68
C TRP A 20 16.56 -5.11 -8.27
N ALA A 21 16.41 -5.51 -9.53
CA ALA A 21 17.42 -6.30 -10.22
C ALA A 21 18.77 -5.58 -10.26
N ASP A 22 18.78 -4.30 -10.61
CA ASP A 22 20.00 -3.48 -10.65
C ASP A 22 20.63 -3.31 -9.27
N LEU A 23 19.82 -3.07 -8.24
CA LEU A 23 20.30 -2.86 -6.87
C LEU A 23 20.86 -4.13 -6.22
N THR A 24 20.32 -5.27 -6.54
CA THR A 24 20.74 -6.56 -5.95
C THR A 24 21.75 -7.30 -6.80
N GLY A 25 21.84 -6.98 -8.08
CA GLY A 25 22.59 -7.74 -9.07
C GLY A 25 21.88 -9.04 -9.51
N ASP A 26 20.65 -9.28 -9.05
CA ASP A 26 19.89 -10.49 -9.34
C ASP A 26 18.86 -10.23 -10.44
N MET A 27 19.14 -10.71 -11.64
CA MET A 27 18.32 -10.49 -12.83
C MET A 27 16.95 -11.22 -12.77
N SER A 28 16.75 -12.14 -11.83
CA SER A 28 15.45 -12.80 -11.63
C SER A 28 14.35 -11.80 -11.18
N TRP A 29 14.76 -10.64 -10.64
CA TRP A 29 13.86 -9.53 -10.29
C TRP A 29 13.49 -8.64 -11.49
N ARG A 30 14.08 -8.80 -12.67
CA ARG A 30 13.68 -8.05 -13.86
C ARG A 30 12.20 -8.27 -14.17
N TRP A 31 11.54 -7.19 -14.59
CA TRP A 31 10.11 -7.24 -14.93
C TRP A 31 9.74 -8.41 -15.86
N GLU A 32 10.55 -8.68 -16.86
CA GLU A 32 10.35 -9.75 -17.83
C GLU A 32 10.31 -11.14 -17.18
N GLN A 33 11.02 -11.31 -16.06
CA GLN A 33 11.04 -12.56 -15.29
C GLN A 33 9.88 -12.65 -14.30
N VAL A 34 9.42 -11.52 -13.79
CA VAL A 34 8.36 -11.44 -12.77
C VAL A 34 6.96 -11.42 -13.38
N LEU A 35 6.79 -10.80 -14.56
CA LEU A 35 5.49 -10.70 -15.25
C LEU A 35 4.81 -12.06 -15.48
N PRO A 36 5.51 -13.13 -15.93
CA PRO A 36 4.89 -14.46 -16.08
C PRO A 36 4.28 -15.00 -14.79
N LEU A 37 4.87 -14.70 -13.61
CA LEU A 37 4.35 -15.11 -12.30
C LEU A 37 3.05 -14.38 -11.96
N PHE A 38 2.99 -13.06 -12.25
CA PHE A 38 1.77 -12.29 -12.09
C PHE A 38 0.65 -12.82 -12.98
N ARG A 39 0.93 -13.04 -14.26
CA ARG A 39 -0.05 -13.59 -15.20
C ARG A 39 -0.53 -14.98 -14.80
N ALA A 40 0.33 -15.82 -14.23
CA ALA A 40 -0.04 -17.16 -13.78
C ALA A 40 -0.98 -17.14 -12.56
N THR A 41 -0.94 -16.11 -11.73
CA THR A 41 -1.81 -15.96 -10.55
C THR A 41 -3.10 -15.22 -10.83
N GLU A 42 -3.20 -14.49 -11.94
CA GLU A 42 -4.32 -13.63 -12.30
C GLU A 42 -5.41 -14.37 -13.05
N ASP A 43 -6.68 -13.98 -12.79
CA ASP A 43 -7.86 -14.35 -13.57
C ASP A 43 -8.58 -13.05 -13.98
N HIS A 44 -8.14 -12.45 -15.08
CA HIS A 44 -8.61 -11.16 -15.54
C HIS A 44 -9.90 -11.27 -16.36
N GLU A 45 -10.94 -10.50 -16.00
CA GLU A 45 -12.28 -10.55 -16.61
C GLU A 45 -12.26 -10.30 -18.14
N GLN A 46 -11.33 -9.51 -18.64
CA GLN A 46 -11.25 -9.18 -20.08
C GLN A 46 -10.45 -10.19 -20.91
N GLY A 47 -9.97 -11.25 -20.29
CA GLY A 47 -9.15 -12.24 -20.96
C GLY A 47 -7.65 -12.00 -20.84
N ALA A 48 -6.87 -12.94 -21.39
CA ALA A 48 -5.42 -12.87 -21.40
C ALA A 48 -4.91 -11.95 -22.52
N ASP A 49 -3.86 -11.20 -22.20
CA ASP A 49 -3.08 -10.43 -23.16
C ASP A 49 -1.59 -10.41 -22.78
N ASN A 50 -0.82 -9.47 -23.31
CA ASN A 50 0.60 -9.35 -22.98
C ASN A 50 0.85 -8.99 -21.51
N TRP A 51 -0.12 -8.41 -20.82
CA TRP A 51 -0.02 -7.89 -19.47
C TRP A 51 -0.80 -8.73 -18.45
N HIS A 52 -1.91 -9.33 -18.88
CA HIS A 52 -2.88 -10.00 -18.03
C HIS A 52 -2.93 -11.50 -18.27
N GLY A 53 -3.25 -12.24 -17.20
CA GLY A 53 -3.47 -13.67 -17.22
C GLY A 53 -4.93 -14.06 -16.96
N VAL A 54 -5.26 -15.33 -17.21
CA VAL A 54 -6.57 -15.92 -16.92
C VAL A 54 -6.39 -17.29 -16.26
N GLY A 55 -7.39 -17.71 -15.49
CA GLY A 55 -7.42 -19.03 -14.86
C GLY A 55 -6.61 -19.14 -13.57
N GLY A 56 -6.01 -18.05 -13.09
CA GLY A 56 -5.37 -17.98 -11.78
C GLY A 56 -6.39 -17.81 -10.65
N ASP A 57 -5.90 -17.87 -9.43
CA ASP A 57 -6.74 -17.76 -8.22
C ASP A 57 -7.14 -16.31 -7.87
N TRP A 58 -6.45 -15.32 -8.45
CA TRP A 58 -6.65 -13.90 -8.19
C TRP A 58 -7.54 -13.26 -9.23
N HIS A 59 -8.87 -13.28 -8.97
CA HIS A 59 -9.83 -12.70 -9.91
C HIS A 59 -9.85 -11.18 -9.85
N ILE A 60 -9.87 -10.56 -11.05
CA ILE A 60 -9.86 -9.11 -11.28
C ILE A 60 -10.98 -8.75 -12.25
N GLU A 61 -11.87 -7.84 -11.82
CA GLU A 61 -13.00 -7.38 -12.65
C GLU A 61 -13.05 -5.85 -12.74
N LYS A 62 -13.73 -5.34 -13.77
CA LYS A 62 -14.05 -3.91 -13.88
C LYS A 62 -15.08 -3.53 -12.82
N GLN A 63 -14.94 -2.31 -12.32
CA GLN A 63 -15.97 -1.73 -11.46
C GLN A 63 -17.26 -1.52 -12.24
N LYS A 64 -18.38 -1.94 -11.62
CA LYS A 64 -19.73 -1.87 -12.24
C LYS A 64 -20.46 -0.56 -11.92
N THR A 65 -19.94 0.22 -10.97
CA THR A 65 -20.57 1.47 -10.54
C THR A 65 -19.83 2.66 -11.11
N HIS A 66 -20.57 3.54 -11.81
CA HIS A 66 -20.04 4.79 -12.37
C HIS A 66 -20.67 5.99 -11.66
N TRP A 67 -19.88 7.04 -11.48
CA TRP A 67 -20.29 8.28 -10.84
C TRP A 67 -20.09 9.44 -11.79
N LYS A 68 -21.14 10.21 -12.09
CA LYS A 68 -21.04 11.38 -12.99
C LYS A 68 -19.93 12.36 -12.59
N ILE A 69 -19.72 12.54 -11.30
CA ILE A 69 -18.66 13.43 -10.81
C ILE A 69 -17.25 12.86 -11.09
N LEU A 70 -17.08 11.55 -11.04
CA LEU A 70 -15.80 10.92 -11.37
C LEU A 70 -15.54 10.92 -12.87
N ASP A 71 -16.59 10.73 -13.69
CA ASP A 71 -16.47 10.87 -15.15
C ASP A 71 -16.10 12.31 -15.53
N ALA A 72 -16.71 13.31 -14.85
CA ALA A 72 -16.34 14.71 -15.03
C ALA A 72 -14.91 15.02 -14.58
N PHE A 73 -14.45 14.41 -13.48
CA PHE A 73 -13.05 14.53 -13.06
C PHE A 73 -12.09 13.93 -14.09
N ARG A 74 -12.41 12.76 -14.64
CA ARG A 74 -11.61 12.12 -15.70
C ARG A 74 -11.54 12.99 -16.96
N GLU A 75 -12.65 13.64 -17.32
CA GLU A 75 -12.70 14.62 -18.41
C GLU A 75 -11.87 15.86 -18.09
N ALA A 76 -12.01 16.41 -16.89
CA ALA A 76 -11.24 17.57 -16.43
C ALA A 76 -9.73 17.28 -16.42
N ALA A 77 -9.32 16.10 -16.00
CA ALA A 77 -7.93 15.66 -16.07
C ALA A 77 -7.44 15.66 -17.54
N ALA A 78 -8.25 15.15 -18.47
CA ALA A 78 -7.91 15.17 -19.91
C ALA A 78 -7.75 16.59 -20.45
N GLN A 79 -8.61 17.53 -20.03
CA GLN A 79 -8.53 18.94 -20.41
C GLN A 79 -7.27 19.63 -19.86
N THR A 80 -6.61 19.07 -18.84
CA THR A 80 -5.34 19.56 -18.31
C THR A 80 -4.10 18.86 -18.92
N GLY A 81 -4.32 17.94 -19.86
CA GLY A 81 -3.26 17.21 -20.56
C GLY A 81 -2.98 15.80 -20.00
N ILE A 82 -3.75 15.32 -19.02
CA ILE A 82 -3.64 13.96 -18.49
C ILE A 82 -4.49 13.02 -19.32
N PRO A 83 -3.90 12.04 -20.05
CA PRO A 83 -4.67 11.21 -20.97
C PRO A 83 -5.67 10.32 -20.23
N LYS A 84 -6.82 10.08 -20.89
CA LYS A 84 -7.74 9.02 -20.47
C LYS A 84 -7.19 7.69 -20.93
N ILE A 85 -7.07 6.76 -20.02
CA ILE A 85 -6.69 5.38 -20.31
C ILE A 85 -7.76 4.43 -19.74
N ASP A 86 -7.72 3.19 -20.17
CA ASP A 86 -8.66 2.16 -19.67
C ASP A 86 -7.99 1.20 -18.69
N ASP A 87 -6.66 1.19 -18.66
CA ASP A 87 -5.87 0.26 -17.86
C ASP A 87 -4.49 0.84 -17.56
N PHE A 88 -4.12 0.86 -16.28
CA PHE A 88 -2.82 1.34 -15.80
C PHE A 88 -1.65 0.41 -16.18
N SER A 89 -1.90 -0.84 -16.57
CA SER A 89 -0.84 -1.73 -17.11
C SER A 89 -0.31 -1.25 -18.46
N ARG A 90 -1.07 -0.42 -19.15
CA ARG A 90 -0.76 0.06 -20.51
C ARG A 90 -0.17 1.46 -20.56
N GLY A 91 -0.16 2.21 -19.46
CA GLY A 91 0.40 3.55 -19.46
C GLY A 91 -0.04 4.47 -18.34
N GLU A 92 0.35 5.73 -18.50
CA GLU A 92 0.07 6.82 -17.56
C GLU A 92 -1.22 7.53 -17.97
N GLY A 93 -1.98 8.00 -16.99
CA GLY A 93 -3.21 8.72 -17.25
C GLY A 93 -4.24 8.56 -16.15
N CYS A 94 -5.51 8.81 -16.50
CA CYS A 94 -6.65 8.73 -15.61
C CYS A 94 -7.59 7.61 -16.02
N ALA A 95 -7.85 6.66 -15.11
CA ALA A 95 -8.68 5.48 -15.33
C ALA A 95 -9.49 5.08 -14.10
N TYR A 96 -10.57 4.36 -14.34
CA TYR A 96 -11.19 3.55 -13.28
C TYR A 96 -10.30 2.34 -12.98
N PHE A 97 -10.09 2.07 -11.69
CA PHE A 97 -9.32 0.90 -11.28
C PHE A 97 -10.08 -0.39 -11.56
N TYR A 98 -9.38 -1.40 -12.03
CA TYR A 98 -9.81 -2.79 -11.86
C TYR A 98 -9.76 -3.18 -10.39
N VAL A 99 -10.59 -4.12 -9.98
CA VAL A 99 -10.75 -4.50 -8.57
C VAL A 99 -10.72 -6.01 -8.37
N ASN A 100 -10.11 -6.42 -7.28
CA ASN A 100 -10.09 -7.82 -6.85
C ASN A 100 -11.43 -8.19 -6.19
N GLN A 101 -12.45 -8.29 -7.03
CA GLN A 101 -13.79 -8.72 -6.67
C GLN A 101 -14.21 -9.90 -7.54
N LYS A 102 -15.09 -10.74 -7.00
CA LYS A 102 -15.79 -11.78 -7.74
C LYS A 102 -17.25 -11.75 -7.34
N ASN A 103 -18.14 -11.52 -8.32
CA ASN A 103 -19.57 -11.38 -8.08
C ASN A 103 -19.93 -10.28 -7.05
N GLY A 104 -19.27 -9.13 -7.12
CA GLY A 104 -19.49 -8.00 -6.22
C GLY A 104 -18.97 -8.21 -4.78
N LEU A 105 -18.28 -9.30 -4.51
CA LEU A 105 -17.63 -9.59 -3.23
C LEU A 105 -16.14 -9.43 -3.33
N ARG A 106 -15.55 -8.71 -2.38
CA ARG A 106 -14.09 -8.59 -2.29
C ARG A 106 -13.45 -9.97 -2.19
N LEU A 107 -12.52 -10.23 -3.08
CA LEU A 107 -11.61 -11.36 -3.05
C LEU A 107 -10.33 -10.94 -2.29
N ASN A 108 -10.14 -11.45 -1.10
CA ASN A 108 -8.89 -11.28 -0.35
C ASN A 108 -8.00 -12.53 -0.49
N THR A 109 -6.74 -12.43 -0.08
CA THR A 109 -5.77 -13.52 -0.18
C THR A 109 -6.22 -14.80 0.51
N ALA A 110 -6.93 -14.69 1.64
CA ALA A 110 -7.48 -15.86 2.32
C ALA A 110 -8.54 -16.57 1.47
N LYS A 111 -9.41 -15.84 0.78
CA LYS A 111 -10.42 -16.43 -0.12
C LYS A 111 -9.80 -16.98 -1.39
N ALA A 112 -8.83 -16.26 -1.98
CA ALA A 112 -8.19 -16.67 -3.23
C ALA A 112 -7.29 -17.89 -3.03
N PHE A 113 -6.36 -17.83 -2.09
CA PHE A 113 -5.28 -18.81 -1.99
C PHE A 113 -5.44 -19.76 -0.81
N LEU A 114 -5.91 -19.30 0.36
CA LEU A 114 -5.90 -20.11 1.56
C LEU A 114 -7.11 -21.06 1.66
N ARG A 115 -8.30 -20.57 1.33
CA ARG A 115 -9.56 -21.30 1.53
C ARG A 115 -9.62 -22.63 0.75
N THR A 116 -9.01 -22.68 -0.42
CA THR A 116 -8.96 -23.86 -1.29
C THR A 116 -8.06 -24.96 -0.75
N ILE A 117 -7.08 -24.60 0.10
CA ILE A 117 -6.05 -25.52 0.60
C ILE A 117 -6.16 -25.84 2.10
N THR A 118 -7.13 -25.26 2.83
CA THR A 118 -7.29 -25.47 4.29
C THR A 118 -7.49 -26.93 4.70
N ARG A 119 -7.91 -27.79 3.76
CA ARG A 119 -8.12 -29.23 4.02
C ARG A 119 -6.87 -30.08 3.77
N ARG A 120 -5.76 -29.48 3.37
CA ARG A 120 -4.51 -30.22 3.16
C ARG A 120 -3.94 -30.67 4.52
N GLY A 121 -3.59 -31.94 4.66
CA GLY A 121 -3.02 -32.51 5.89
C GLY A 121 -1.63 -31.97 6.26
N ASN A 122 -0.99 -31.21 5.36
CA ASN A 122 0.31 -30.57 5.56
C ASN A 122 0.20 -29.06 5.83
N LEU A 123 -1.00 -28.54 6.12
CA LEU A 123 -1.24 -27.12 6.47
C LEU A 123 -1.96 -27.05 7.81
N GLU A 124 -1.35 -26.37 8.77
CA GLU A 124 -1.96 -26.00 10.03
C GLU A 124 -2.01 -24.46 10.15
N ILE A 125 -3.16 -23.93 10.57
CA ILE A 125 -3.39 -22.49 10.75
C ILE A 125 -3.72 -22.23 12.21
N MET A 126 -2.80 -21.62 12.93
CA MET A 126 -2.94 -21.26 14.33
C MET A 126 -3.35 -19.79 14.47
N THR A 127 -4.65 -19.54 14.65
CA THR A 127 -5.17 -18.19 14.92
C THR A 127 -5.10 -17.83 16.40
N GLY A 128 -5.12 -16.53 16.72
CA GLY A 128 -4.99 -16.08 18.12
C GLY A 128 -3.62 -16.39 18.74
N SER A 129 -2.61 -16.57 17.90
CA SER A 129 -1.23 -16.89 18.29
C SER A 129 -0.32 -15.71 17.98
N GLN A 130 0.31 -15.15 19.00
CA GLN A 130 1.21 -14.01 18.89
C GLN A 130 2.66 -14.44 19.05
N VAL A 131 3.47 -14.23 18.01
CA VAL A 131 4.90 -14.55 18.04
C VAL A 131 5.63 -13.59 19.01
N ARG A 132 6.39 -14.17 19.93
CA ARG A 132 7.26 -13.44 20.87
C ARG A 132 8.62 -13.16 20.25
N ARG A 133 9.29 -14.22 19.82
CA ARG A 133 10.63 -14.17 19.25
C ARG A 133 10.91 -15.44 18.42
N LEU A 134 11.96 -15.36 17.64
CA LEU A 134 12.59 -16.49 16.98
C LEU A 134 13.61 -17.14 17.93
N ILE A 135 13.80 -18.43 17.81
CA ILE A 135 14.84 -19.17 18.50
C ILE A 135 16.01 -19.28 17.52
N ILE A 136 17.14 -18.67 17.89
CA ILE A 136 18.35 -18.67 17.09
C ILE A 136 19.44 -19.40 17.87
N GLU A 137 19.99 -20.42 17.26
CA GLU A 137 21.12 -21.19 17.79
C GLU A 137 22.41 -20.80 17.11
N GLU A 138 23.48 -20.74 17.89
CA GLU A 138 24.84 -20.56 17.38
C GLU A 138 25.48 -21.94 17.18
N THR A 139 25.82 -22.28 15.95
CA THR A 139 26.44 -23.55 15.56
C THR A 139 27.82 -23.30 14.97
N ASP A 140 28.62 -24.36 14.77
CA ASP A 140 29.93 -24.27 14.10
C ASP A 140 29.82 -23.70 12.66
N GLN A 141 28.63 -23.77 12.05
CA GLN A 141 28.36 -23.24 10.72
C GLN A 141 27.76 -21.83 10.72
N GLY A 142 27.57 -21.22 11.90
CA GLY A 142 26.97 -19.91 12.08
C GLY A 142 25.63 -19.96 12.83
N LYS A 143 24.86 -18.90 12.72
CA LYS A 143 23.57 -18.76 13.39
C LYS A 143 22.45 -19.35 12.56
N VAL A 144 21.58 -20.15 13.18
CA VAL A 144 20.47 -20.83 12.51
C VAL A 144 19.17 -20.56 13.27
N CYS A 145 18.10 -20.26 12.55
CA CYS A 145 16.74 -20.18 13.12
C CYS A 145 16.18 -21.61 13.27
N THR A 146 16.04 -22.08 14.50
CA THR A 146 15.60 -23.43 14.83
C THR A 146 14.19 -23.51 15.37
N GLY A 147 13.56 -22.36 15.70
CA GLY A 147 12.21 -22.36 16.24
C GLY A 147 11.57 -20.99 16.33
N VAL A 148 10.30 -21.02 16.71
CA VAL A 148 9.47 -19.84 16.96
C VAL A 148 8.76 -19.97 18.28
N GLU A 149 8.96 -19.02 19.19
CA GLU A 149 8.25 -18.91 20.47
C GLU A 149 7.03 -18.00 20.30
N PHE A 150 5.86 -18.47 20.71
CA PHE A 150 4.62 -17.71 20.60
C PHE A 150 3.65 -17.97 21.73
N VAL A 151 2.71 -17.07 21.94
CA VAL A 151 1.64 -17.18 22.94
C VAL A 151 0.32 -17.42 22.20
N GLY A 152 -0.38 -18.49 22.60
CA GLY A 152 -1.69 -18.83 22.05
C GLY A 152 -2.58 -19.44 23.12
N GLY A 153 -3.84 -18.98 23.24
CA GLY A 153 -4.77 -19.47 24.25
C GLY A 153 -4.28 -19.25 25.71
N GLY A 154 -3.49 -18.22 25.95
CA GLY A 154 -2.91 -17.90 27.28
C GLY A 154 -1.74 -18.80 27.71
N LYS A 155 -1.21 -19.61 26.80
CA LYS A 155 -0.06 -20.51 27.03
C LYS A 155 1.10 -20.15 26.10
N GLU A 156 2.31 -20.44 26.55
CA GLU A 156 3.52 -20.35 25.75
C GLU A 156 3.73 -21.66 24.96
N TRP A 157 4.14 -21.51 23.71
CA TRP A 157 4.38 -22.60 22.78
C TRP A 157 5.71 -22.38 22.06
N ILE A 158 6.33 -23.46 21.66
CA ILE A 158 7.48 -23.48 20.76
C ILE A 158 7.10 -24.34 19.55
N ALA A 159 7.36 -23.82 18.37
CA ALA A 159 7.32 -24.58 17.13
C ALA A 159 8.74 -24.77 16.63
N ASP A 160 9.19 -26.01 16.53
CA ASP A 160 10.48 -26.34 15.96
C ASP A 160 10.45 -26.24 14.44
N VAL A 161 11.54 -25.78 13.84
CA VAL A 161 11.68 -25.55 12.42
C VAL A 161 12.49 -26.66 11.77
N SER A 162 11.87 -27.39 10.83
CA SER A 162 12.54 -28.47 10.11
C SER A 162 13.28 -28.02 8.84
N ARG A 163 12.89 -26.88 8.25
CA ARG A 163 13.50 -26.35 7.02
C ARG A 163 13.86 -24.88 7.16
N GLU A 164 12.86 -24.00 7.17
CA GLU A 164 13.04 -22.56 7.29
C GLU A 164 11.83 -21.89 7.95
N THR A 165 12.07 -20.73 8.55
CA THR A 165 11.05 -19.79 9.02
C THR A 165 10.89 -18.67 8.00
N ILE A 166 9.65 -18.38 7.61
CA ILE A 166 9.33 -17.27 6.71
C ILE A 166 8.53 -16.23 7.51
N LEU A 167 9.17 -15.11 7.80
CA LEU A 167 8.61 -14.02 8.59
C LEU A 167 7.79 -13.08 7.69
N THR A 168 6.46 -13.10 7.85
CA THR A 168 5.51 -12.29 7.06
C THR A 168 4.60 -11.43 7.94
N ALA A 169 5.13 -10.95 9.08
CA ALA A 169 4.37 -10.23 10.09
C ALA A 169 4.08 -8.76 9.73
N GLY A 170 4.39 -8.36 8.51
CA GLY A 170 4.18 -7.00 7.98
C GLY A 170 5.26 -6.02 8.43
N THR A 171 5.14 -4.80 7.90
CA THR A 171 6.18 -3.75 8.03
C THR A 171 6.47 -3.35 9.47
N PHE A 172 5.49 -3.43 10.35
CA PHE A 172 5.68 -3.13 11.77
C PHE A 172 6.01 -4.37 12.60
N GLY A 173 5.42 -5.52 12.29
CA GLY A 173 5.59 -6.75 13.07
C GLY A 173 6.94 -7.42 12.83
N SER A 174 7.37 -7.55 11.58
CA SER A 174 8.61 -8.26 11.24
C SER A 174 9.86 -7.66 11.90
N PRO A 175 10.11 -6.32 11.83
CA PRO A 175 11.26 -5.76 12.52
C PRO A 175 11.19 -5.90 14.05
N GLN A 176 10.01 -5.83 14.65
CA GLN A 176 9.86 -6.05 16.10
C GLN A 176 10.23 -7.48 16.52
N ILE A 177 9.78 -8.47 15.74
CA ILE A 177 10.12 -9.87 16.02
C ILE A 177 11.62 -10.08 15.87
N LEU A 178 12.27 -9.54 14.82
CA LEU A 178 13.72 -9.61 14.64
C LEU A 178 14.45 -8.94 15.81
N GLN A 179 14.08 -7.72 16.20
CA GLN A 179 14.69 -6.99 17.31
C GLN A 179 14.56 -7.75 18.62
N ARG A 180 13.37 -8.25 18.97
CA ARG A 180 13.17 -9.07 20.18
C ARG A 180 13.93 -10.40 20.14
N SER A 181 14.28 -10.88 18.96
CA SER A 181 15.09 -12.08 18.75
C SER A 181 16.60 -11.84 18.78
N GLY A 182 17.05 -10.62 19.09
CA GLY A 182 18.46 -10.27 19.11
C GLY A 182 19.05 -9.98 17.73
N ILE A 183 18.22 -9.74 16.70
CA ILE A 183 18.62 -9.40 15.33
C ILE A 183 18.21 -7.96 15.05
N GLY A 184 19.17 -7.04 14.99
CA GLY A 184 18.85 -5.62 14.78
C GLY A 184 19.99 -4.70 15.20
N PRO A 185 19.74 -3.36 15.28
CA PRO A 185 20.75 -2.40 15.71
C PRO A 185 21.27 -2.71 17.11
N ALA A 186 22.57 -3.01 17.25
CA ALA A 186 23.16 -3.46 18.51
C ALA A 186 22.86 -2.52 19.69
N ALA A 187 22.98 -1.20 19.48
CA ALA A 187 22.71 -0.21 20.52
C ALA A 187 21.26 -0.27 21.05
N LEU A 188 20.28 -0.41 20.14
CA LEU A 188 18.87 -0.55 20.52
C LEU A 188 18.64 -1.83 21.34
N LEU A 189 19.23 -2.95 20.92
CA LEU A 189 19.07 -4.22 21.60
C LEU A 189 19.65 -4.17 23.01
N GLN A 190 20.84 -3.60 23.15
CA GLN A 190 21.50 -3.41 24.47
C GLN A 190 20.72 -2.50 25.41
N GLU A 191 20.13 -1.39 24.89
CA GLU A 191 19.26 -0.49 25.66
C GLU A 191 18.09 -1.22 26.33
N HIS A 192 17.55 -2.26 25.66
CA HIS A 192 16.45 -3.06 26.18
C HIS A 192 16.89 -4.39 26.83
N GLY A 193 18.18 -4.57 27.12
CA GLY A 193 18.71 -5.78 27.76
C GLY A 193 18.61 -7.05 26.90
N ILE A 194 18.50 -6.88 25.57
CA ILE A 194 18.42 -8.00 24.64
C ILE A 194 19.82 -8.36 24.16
N ARG A 195 20.18 -9.65 24.29
CA ARG A 195 21.46 -10.16 23.76
C ARG A 195 21.53 -9.91 22.25
N VAL A 196 22.59 -9.25 21.80
CA VAL A 196 22.87 -9.06 20.38
C VAL A 196 23.38 -10.37 19.79
N LEU A 197 22.53 -11.04 19.03
CA LEU A 197 22.88 -12.23 18.26
C LEU A 197 23.42 -11.85 16.89
N GLN A 198 22.77 -10.90 16.23
CA GLN A 198 23.21 -10.39 14.93
C GLN A 198 23.03 -8.87 14.90
N ASP A 199 24.15 -8.14 14.83
CA ASP A 199 24.08 -6.70 14.56
C ASP A 199 23.69 -6.47 13.11
N LEU A 200 22.48 -5.95 12.92
CA LEU A 200 21.89 -5.69 11.61
C LEU A 200 21.17 -4.33 11.64
N PRO A 201 21.94 -3.25 11.44
CA PRO A 201 21.47 -1.86 11.65
C PRO A 201 20.24 -1.47 10.81
N GLY A 202 19.98 -2.18 9.69
CA GLY A 202 18.83 -1.89 8.82
C GLY A 202 17.49 -2.35 9.35
N VAL A 203 17.45 -3.20 10.38
CA VAL A 203 16.18 -3.72 10.92
C VAL A 203 15.38 -2.61 11.57
N GLY A 204 14.21 -2.35 11.01
CA GLY A 204 13.30 -1.29 11.45
C GLY A 204 13.60 0.09 10.86
N GLU A 205 14.69 0.25 10.13
CA GLU A 205 15.05 1.49 9.44
C GLU A 205 14.44 1.55 8.02
N ASN A 206 14.59 2.69 7.34
CA ASN A 206 14.12 2.89 5.97
C ASN A 206 12.60 2.76 5.79
N LEU A 207 11.81 2.98 6.85
CA LEU A 207 10.35 2.96 6.78
C LEU A 207 9.85 4.04 5.83
N GLN A 208 8.95 3.68 4.93
CA GLN A 208 8.39 4.55 3.91
C GLN A 208 6.89 4.30 3.81
N ASP A 209 6.13 5.34 3.47
CA ASP A 209 4.70 5.23 3.21
C ASP A 209 4.27 6.32 2.22
N HIS A 210 3.26 6.05 1.44
CA HIS A 210 2.59 7.09 0.69
C HIS A 210 1.80 7.97 1.66
N MET A 211 1.96 9.28 1.52
CA MET A 211 1.24 10.28 2.30
C MET A 211 0.23 11.00 1.40
N PRO A 212 -1.04 10.58 1.39
CA PRO A 212 -2.06 11.28 0.66
C PRO A 212 -2.30 12.69 1.20
N LEU A 213 -2.33 13.66 0.31
CA LEU A 213 -2.89 14.98 0.53
C LEU A 213 -4.38 14.90 0.23
N SER A 214 -5.23 15.06 1.23
CA SER A 214 -6.67 14.87 1.11
C SER A 214 -7.38 16.18 0.82
N MET A 215 -7.67 16.44 -0.46
CA MET A 215 -8.38 17.64 -0.90
C MET A 215 -9.87 17.34 -1.11
N ARG A 216 -10.72 18.08 -0.40
CA ARG A 216 -12.17 17.84 -0.39
C ARG A 216 -12.94 18.98 -1.05
N TYR A 217 -13.93 18.62 -1.88
CA TYR A 217 -14.72 19.56 -2.65
C TYR A 217 -16.21 19.27 -2.49
N LYS A 218 -16.94 20.28 -2.00
CA LYS A 218 -18.41 20.29 -2.06
C LYS A 218 -18.85 20.53 -3.49
N ILE A 219 -19.90 19.86 -3.94
CA ILE A 219 -20.43 19.97 -5.31
C ILE A 219 -21.92 20.18 -5.32
N LEU A 220 -22.43 20.63 -6.47
CA LEU A 220 -23.86 20.77 -6.77
C LEU A 220 -24.20 19.90 -7.99
N GLY A 221 -25.47 19.55 -8.16
CA GLY A 221 -25.97 18.92 -9.39
C GLY A 221 -25.56 17.47 -9.65
N ALA A 222 -24.80 16.83 -8.74
CA ALA A 222 -24.47 15.41 -8.83
C ALA A 222 -24.73 14.68 -7.50
N LYS A 223 -25.05 13.40 -7.60
CA LYS A 223 -25.12 12.50 -6.44
C LYS A 223 -23.71 12.09 -6.02
N SER A 224 -23.51 11.96 -4.73
CA SER A 224 -22.32 11.36 -4.13
C SER A 224 -22.72 10.27 -3.13
N LEU A 225 -21.77 9.49 -2.64
CA LEU A 225 -22.05 8.51 -1.57
C LEU A 225 -22.58 9.19 -0.30
N ASN A 226 -22.21 10.43 -0.03
CA ASN A 226 -22.71 11.20 1.12
C ASN A 226 -24.23 11.34 1.13
N THR A 227 -24.86 11.43 -0.05
CA THR A 227 -26.31 11.65 -0.22
C THR A 227 -27.05 10.42 -0.69
N SER A 228 -26.35 9.41 -1.22
CA SER A 228 -26.94 8.16 -1.69
C SER A 228 -27.11 7.19 -0.51
N GLY A 229 -28.30 6.59 -0.39
CA GLY A 229 -28.54 5.58 0.65
C GLY A 229 -28.76 6.12 2.07
N ARG A 230 -28.98 7.43 2.25
CA ARG A 230 -29.36 7.99 3.55
C ARG A 230 -30.74 7.52 3.98
N GLY A 231 -30.83 7.16 5.28
CA GLY A 231 -32.07 6.67 5.90
C GLY A 231 -32.33 5.18 5.68
N TYR A 232 -33.22 4.61 6.48
CA TYR A 232 -33.52 3.17 6.49
C TYR A 232 -33.99 2.64 5.13
N LEU A 233 -34.81 3.40 4.41
CA LEU A 233 -35.33 3.01 3.08
C LEU A 233 -34.20 3.01 2.03
N GLY A 234 -33.27 3.96 2.09
CA GLY A 234 -32.14 4.01 1.21
C GLY A 234 -31.19 2.84 1.44
N MET A 235 -30.89 2.51 2.70
CA MET A 235 -30.05 1.36 3.06
C MET A 235 -30.70 0.04 2.66
N ALA A 236 -32.01 -0.12 2.87
CA ALA A 236 -32.75 -1.31 2.45
C ALA A 236 -32.74 -1.48 0.92
N ALA A 237 -32.96 -0.41 0.16
CA ALA A 237 -32.90 -0.44 -1.30
C ALA A 237 -31.48 -0.84 -1.81
N MET A 238 -30.43 -0.30 -1.20
CA MET A 238 -29.04 -0.69 -1.50
C MET A 238 -28.78 -2.16 -1.20
N GLY A 239 -29.27 -2.65 -0.06
CA GLY A 239 -29.14 -4.06 0.31
C GLY A 239 -29.85 -4.99 -0.68
N LEU A 240 -31.08 -4.66 -1.09
CA LEU A 240 -31.84 -5.40 -2.10
C LEU A 240 -31.13 -5.38 -3.47
N GLU A 241 -30.69 -4.22 -3.91
CA GLU A 241 -29.92 -4.12 -5.16
C GLU A 241 -28.69 -5.03 -5.14
N TYR A 242 -27.95 -5.04 -4.03
CA TYR A 242 -26.79 -5.91 -3.88
C TYR A 242 -27.16 -7.40 -3.90
N ILE A 243 -28.24 -7.80 -3.21
CA ILE A 243 -28.68 -9.21 -3.15
C ILE A 243 -29.04 -9.72 -4.56
N PHE A 244 -29.79 -8.91 -5.34
CA PHE A 244 -30.28 -9.33 -6.66
C PHE A 244 -29.27 -9.15 -7.79
N LYS A 245 -28.49 -8.07 -7.78
CA LYS A 245 -27.60 -7.71 -8.89
C LYS A 245 -26.13 -7.96 -8.62
N LYS A 246 -25.76 -8.24 -7.35
CA LYS A 246 -24.35 -8.35 -6.91
C LYS A 246 -23.48 -7.14 -7.33
N ASN A 247 -24.10 -5.97 -7.41
CA ASN A 247 -23.49 -4.68 -7.74
C ASN A 247 -24.12 -3.56 -6.91
N GLY A 248 -23.89 -2.30 -7.29
CA GLY A 248 -24.44 -1.13 -6.60
C GLY A 248 -23.50 -0.59 -5.52
N LEU A 249 -24.03 0.30 -4.67
CA LEU A 249 -23.23 1.08 -3.73
C LEU A 249 -22.46 0.22 -2.70
N VAL A 250 -23.02 -0.93 -2.33
CA VAL A 250 -22.39 -1.87 -1.35
C VAL A 250 -21.16 -2.54 -1.91
N SER A 251 -21.08 -2.74 -3.24
CA SER A 251 -19.92 -3.34 -3.93
C SER A 251 -18.93 -2.29 -4.44
N THR A 252 -19.22 -1.00 -4.24
CA THR A 252 -18.33 0.08 -4.70
C THR A 252 -17.08 0.16 -3.83
N VAL A 253 -15.91 0.25 -4.47
CA VAL A 253 -14.67 0.53 -3.77
C VAL A 253 -14.62 2.01 -3.33
N PRO A 254 -13.93 2.34 -2.23
CA PRO A 254 -13.87 3.70 -1.73
C PRO A 254 -13.31 4.73 -2.75
N SER A 255 -12.33 4.32 -3.54
CA SER A 255 -11.68 5.18 -4.55
C SER A 255 -11.73 4.52 -5.92
N PRO A 256 -12.86 4.67 -6.66
CA PRO A 256 -13.03 3.97 -7.93
C PRO A 256 -12.15 4.47 -9.07
N LEU A 257 -11.84 5.77 -9.08
CA LEU A 257 -11.07 6.43 -10.13
C LEU A 257 -9.68 6.79 -9.61
N GLY A 258 -8.68 6.65 -10.46
CA GLY A 258 -7.32 7.08 -10.18
C GLY A 258 -6.66 7.79 -11.34
N ALA A 259 -5.52 8.43 -11.07
CA ALA A 259 -4.64 8.91 -12.10
C ALA A 259 -3.19 8.75 -11.66
N MET A 260 -2.34 8.43 -12.63
CA MET A 260 -0.90 8.34 -12.44
C MET A 260 -0.25 9.34 -13.38
N VAL A 261 0.43 10.33 -12.81
CA VAL A 261 0.87 11.51 -13.55
C VAL A 261 2.21 12.04 -13.03
N CYS A 262 2.88 12.82 -13.86
CA CYS A 262 4.03 13.59 -13.45
C CYS A 262 3.62 14.88 -12.74
N SER A 263 4.31 15.24 -11.66
CA SER A 263 4.11 16.51 -10.94
C SER A 263 4.45 17.71 -11.79
N ASP A 264 5.39 17.54 -12.71
CA ASP A 264 5.87 18.52 -13.66
C ASP A 264 6.38 17.85 -14.93
N PRO A 265 6.49 18.58 -16.08
CA PRO A 265 6.91 18.00 -17.36
C PRO A 265 8.36 17.49 -17.40
N GLY A 266 9.19 17.84 -16.44
CA GLY A 266 10.59 17.40 -16.35
C GLY A 266 10.76 16.02 -15.73
N GLN A 267 9.70 15.44 -15.17
CA GLN A 267 9.75 14.11 -14.57
C GLN A 267 9.84 13.04 -15.64
N ALA A 268 10.86 12.16 -15.51
CA ALA A 268 11.07 11.06 -16.45
C ALA A 268 9.98 9.96 -16.37
N ARG A 269 9.19 9.96 -15.29
CA ARG A 269 8.13 8.97 -15.00
C ARG A 269 7.14 9.51 -13.98
N PRO A 270 5.90 8.99 -13.91
CA PRO A 270 4.92 9.43 -12.92
C PRO A 270 5.46 9.34 -11.51
N ASN A 271 5.27 10.42 -10.78
CA ASN A 271 5.61 10.54 -9.38
C ASN A 271 4.41 10.91 -8.50
N LEU A 272 3.23 11.12 -9.09
CA LEU A 272 1.98 11.35 -8.37
C LEU A 272 0.95 10.26 -8.66
N SER A 273 0.27 9.79 -7.63
CA SER A 273 -0.89 8.90 -7.70
C SER A 273 -2.12 9.57 -7.11
N TYR A 274 -3.17 9.66 -7.90
CA TYR A 274 -4.49 10.10 -7.46
C TYR A 274 -5.40 8.93 -7.11
N GLN A 275 -6.19 9.11 -6.07
CA GLN A 275 -7.31 8.26 -5.69
C GLN A 275 -8.53 9.16 -5.48
N ILE A 276 -9.49 9.12 -6.40
CA ILE A 276 -10.65 9.98 -6.38
C ILE A 276 -11.85 9.22 -5.81
N GLN A 277 -12.47 9.82 -4.81
CA GLN A 277 -13.58 9.25 -4.06
C GLN A 277 -14.86 10.05 -4.31
N PRO A 278 -16.01 9.42 -4.64
CA PRO A 278 -17.26 10.13 -4.81
C PRO A 278 -17.95 10.43 -3.47
N TRP A 279 -17.17 10.80 -2.47
CA TRP A 279 -17.61 11.11 -1.11
C TRP A 279 -16.55 11.91 -0.35
N SER A 280 -16.96 12.50 0.77
CA SER A 280 -16.08 13.12 1.75
C SER A 280 -16.50 12.74 3.17
N GLN A 281 -15.55 12.73 4.07
CA GLN A 281 -15.76 12.42 5.48
C GLN A 281 -15.72 13.72 6.29
N ALA A 282 -16.60 13.82 7.28
CA ALA A 282 -16.58 14.92 8.23
C ALA A 282 -15.21 15.00 8.95
N GLU A 283 -14.83 16.16 9.42
CA GLU A 283 -13.54 16.34 10.11
C GLU A 283 -13.47 15.57 11.43
N VAL A 284 -14.61 15.39 12.07
CA VAL A 284 -14.73 14.72 13.37
C VAL A 284 -15.70 13.55 13.24
N GLY A 285 -15.26 12.38 13.67
CA GLY A 285 -16.05 11.16 13.70
C GLY A 285 -16.03 10.33 12.40
N PRO A 286 -16.71 9.19 12.39
CA PRO A 286 -16.77 8.28 11.25
C PRO A 286 -17.80 8.70 10.19
N GLU A 287 -18.54 9.79 10.40
CA GLU A 287 -19.65 10.21 9.55
C GLU A 287 -19.17 10.84 8.25
N THR A 288 -19.96 10.69 7.20
CA THR A 288 -19.77 11.42 5.94
C THR A 288 -20.40 12.81 6.04
N ASP A 289 -19.88 13.77 5.28
CA ASP A 289 -20.48 15.11 5.17
C ASP A 289 -21.95 15.03 4.74
N ALA A 290 -22.75 16.02 5.17
CA ALA A 290 -24.20 16.02 4.92
C ALA A 290 -24.60 16.48 3.50
N PHE A 291 -23.64 16.88 2.68
CA PHE A 291 -23.82 17.44 1.34
C PHE A 291 -23.10 16.59 0.28
N PRO A 292 -23.46 16.74 -1.01
CA PRO A 292 -22.73 16.08 -2.08
C PRO A 292 -21.29 16.58 -2.15
N ALA A 293 -20.34 15.64 -2.27
CA ALA A 293 -18.93 15.97 -2.29
C ALA A 293 -18.11 14.89 -3.03
N PHE A 294 -16.88 15.24 -3.38
CA PHE A 294 -15.85 14.29 -3.74
C PHE A 294 -14.52 14.64 -3.03
N THR A 295 -13.66 13.65 -2.91
CA THR A 295 -12.32 13.81 -2.36
C THR A 295 -11.29 13.40 -3.41
N ALA A 296 -10.31 14.24 -3.63
CA ALA A 296 -9.11 13.95 -4.39
C ALA A 296 -7.95 13.70 -3.41
N ASN A 297 -7.56 12.45 -3.24
CA ASN A 297 -6.35 12.09 -2.50
C ASN A 297 -5.21 11.98 -3.49
N VAL A 298 -4.14 12.73 -3.29
CA VAL A 298 -2.95 12.69 -4.13
C VAL A 298 -1.70 12.41 -3.30
N SER A 299 -0.90 11.46 -3.75
CA SER A 299 0.31 11.00 -3.04
C SER A 299 1.54 11.10 -3.93
N ASN A 300 2.68 11.44 -3.34
CA ASN A 300 3.98 11.16 -3.94
C ASN A 300 4.19 9.64 -4.00
N LEU A 301 4.42 9.09 -5.20
CA LEU A 301 4.68 7.66 -5.41
C LEU A 301 6.07 7.23 -4.91
N ARG A 302 7.01 8.17 -4.84
CA ARG A 302 8.41 7.91 -4.51
C ARG A 302 8.92 8.86 -3.45
N PRO A 303 8.37 8.77 -2.20
CA PRO A 303 8.83 9.63 -1.13
C PRO A 303 10.30 9.39 -0.83
N THR A 304 11.05 10.46 -0.58
CA THR A 304 12.44 10.42 -0.15
C THR A 304 12.58 10.49 1.36
N SER A 305 11.56 10.90 2.08
CA SER A 305 11.48 10.84 3.54
C SER A 305 11.58 9.41 4.05
N ARG A 306 12.33 9.21 5.12
CA ARG A 306 12.57 7.90 5.75
C ARG A 306 12.22 7.94 7.22
N GLY A 307 11.51 6.91 7.65
CA GLY A 307 11.13 6.66 9.03
C GLY A 307 11.77 5.41 9.61
N GLN A 308 11.28 5.01 10.77
CA GLN A 308 11.79 3.87 11.51
C GLN A 308 10.73 3.21 12.39
N VAL A 309 10.95 1.93 12.70
CA VAL A 309 10.18 1.13 13.65
C VAL A 309 11.15 0.56 14.69
N ARG A 310 10.95 0.90 15.95
CA ARG A 310 11.82 0.44 17.06
C ARG A 310 10.99 -0.12 18.21
N ILE A 311 11.42 -1.22 18.80
CA ILE A 311 10.85 -1.69 20.04
C ILE A 311 11.11 -0.68 21.15
N LEU A 312 10.20 -0.60 22.11
CA LEU A 312 10.34 0.16 23.37
C LEU A 312 10.51 -0.77 24.57
N SER A 313 10.43 -2.09 24.34
CA SER A 313 10.59 -3.10 25.38
C SER A 313 10.78 -4.48 24.73
N ALA A 314 11.41 -5.40 25.47
CA ALA A 314 11.40 -6.81 25.14
C ALA A 314 9.99 -7.45 25.31
N ASP A 315 9.12 -6.83 26.07
CA ASP A 315 7.72 -7.28 26.26
C ASP A 315 6.89 -7.03 24.99
N ILE A 316 6.22 -8.09 24.50
CA ILE A 316 5.38 -8.06 23.31
C ILE A 316 4.09 -7.24 23.49
N SER A 317 3.67 -6.98 24.71
CA SER A 317 2.48 -6.16 25.01
C SER A 317 2.75 -4.66 24.82
N VAL A 318 4.03 -4.25 24.80
CA VAL A 318 4.42 -2.86 24.60
C VAL A 318 4.48 -2.55 23.12
N ALA A 319 3.68 -1.56 22.69
CA ALA A 319 3.67 -1.11 21.30
C ALA A 319 5.03 -0.50 20.90
N PRO A 320 5.47 -0.65 19.64
CA PRO A 320 6.71 -0.06 19.15
C PRO A 320 6.59 1.45 18.97
N ALA A 321 7.74 2.13 18.95
CA ALA A 321 7.82 3.48 18.40
C ALA A 321 7.82 3.41 16.87
N ILE A 322 6.83 4.05 16.25
CA ILE A 322 6.70 4.17 14.80
C ILE A 322 6.85 5.63 14.45
N ARG A 323 7.88 5.97 13.69
CA ARG A 323 8.14 7.33 13.22
C ARG A 323 8.17 7.31 11.70
N MET A 324 7.15 7.87 11.07
CA MET A 324 7.05 7.91 9.59
C MET A 324 7.95 8.98 8.97
N ASN A 325 8.16 10.08 9.69
CA ASN A 325 9.01 11.21 9.28
C ASN A 325 8.61 11.83 7.93
N TYR A 326 7.29 11.93 7.67
CA TYR A 326 6.75 12.52 6.45
C TYR A 326 7.26 13.95 6.19
N LEU A 327 7.38 14.32 4.91
CA LEU A 327 7.80 15.67 4.46
C LEU A 327 9.13 16.14 5.04
N SER A 328 10.01 15.23 5.44
CA SER A 328 11.31 15.58 6.03
C SER A 328 12.32 16.11 5.01
N THR A 329 12.10 15.85 3.72
CA THR A 329 12.96 16.31 2.62
C THR A 329 12.32 17.45 1.83
N ASP A 330 13.15 18.31 1.24
CA ASP A 330 12.67 19.40 0.36
C ASP A 330 11.99 18.84 -0.89
N GLU A 331 12.47 17.71 -1.41
CA GLU A 331 11.87 17.05 -2.57
C GLU A 331 10.43 16.66 -2.29
N ASP A 332 10.15 15.99 -1.16
CA ASP A 332 8.79 15.59 -0.80
C ASP A 332 7.88 16.82 -0.58
N ARG A 333 8.40 17.88 0.01
CA ARG A 333 7.65 19.13 0.19
C ARG A 333 7.31 19.81 -1.14
N ASN A 334 8.26 19.86 -2.07
CA ASN A 334 8.07 20.44 -3.39
C ASN A 334 7.07 19.64 -4.23
N ILE A 335 7.16 18.31 -4.21
CA ILE A 335 6.19 17.41 -4.88
C ILE A 335 4.80 17.57 -4.27
N ALA A 336 4.68 17.70 -2.95
CA ALA A 336 3.41 17.94 -2.28
C ALA A 336 2.78 19.27 -2.70
N ALA A 337 3.57 20.35 -2.79
CA ALA A 337 3.12 21.65 -3.29
C ALA A 337 2.64 21.56 -4.75
N ALA A 338 3.40 20.90 -5.62
CA ALA A 338 3.04 20.69 -7.01
C ALA A 338 1.74 19.86 -7.15
N ALA A 339 1.55 18.86 -6.29
CA ALA A 339 0.34 18.04 -6.25
C ALA A 339 -0.91 18.85 -5.92
N ILE A 340 -0.84 19.79 -4.96
CA ILE A 340 -1.94 20.72 -4.63
C ILE A 340 -2.26 21.59 -5.82
N GLN A 341 -1.25 22.20 -6.47
CA GLN A 341 -1.44 23.05 -7.64
C GLN A 341 -2.08 22.29 -8.81
N LEU A 342 -1.59 21.08 -9.10
CA LEU A 342 -2.15 20.25 -10.18
C LEU A 342 -3.60 19.88 -9.87
N THR A 343 -3.93 19.52 -8.64
CA THR A 343 -5.31 19.20 -8.24
C THR A 343 -6.22 20.38 -8.45
N ARG A 344 -5.84 21.58 -8.01
CA ARG A 344 -6.60 22.80 -8.23
C ARG A 344 -6.78 23.12 -9.71
N LYS A 345 -5.73 22.90 -10.53
CA LYS A 345 -5.80 23.06 -11.98
C LYS A 345 -6.83 22.11 -12.61
N ILE A 346 -6.85 20.82 -12.21
CA ILE A 346 -7.84 19.85 -12.68
C ILE A 346 -9.24 20.26 -12.27
N VAL A 347 -9.44 20.68 -11.01
CA VAL A 347 -10.76 21.07 -10.50
C VAL A 347 -11.29 22.35 -11.17
N ALA A 348 -10.40 23.25 -11.58
CA ALA A 348 -10.76 24.47 -12.33
C ALA A 348 -11.11 24.21 -13.81
N ALA A 349 -10.88 23.03 -14.34
CA ALA A 349 -11.14 22.71 -15.75
C ALA A 349 -12.63 22.74 -16.09
N PRO A 350 -13.01 23.06 -17.35
CA PRO A 350 -14.41 23.25 -17.77
C PRO A 350 -15.34 22.09 -17.45
N ALA A 351 -14.90 20.85 -17.51
CA ALA A 351 -15.73 19.68 -17.28
C ALA A 351 -16.28 19.59 -15.85
N LEU A 352 -15.61 20.17 -14.86
CA LEU A 352 -16.09 20.19 -13.47
C LEU A 352 -16.93 21.44 -13.12
N GLN A 353 -16.87 22.52 -13.91
CA GLN A 353 -17.58 23.78 -13.62
C GLN A 353 -19.11 23.63 -13.50
N PRO A 354 -19.80 22.76 -14.26
CA PRO A 354 -21.25 22.53 -14.07
C PRO A 354 -21.63 22.02 -12.67
N TYR A 355 -20.66 21.46 -11.93
CA TYR A 355 -20.86 20.96 -10.57
C TYR A 355 -20.47 21.97 -9.51
N ALA A 356 -20.04 23.19 -9.88
CA ALA A 356 -19.65 24.28 -9.00
C ALA A 356 -18.77 23.81 -7.82
N PRO A 357 -17.61 23.17 -8.07
CA PRO A 357 -16.79 22.60 -7.01
C PRO A 357 -16.26 23.71 -6.09
N GLN A 358 -16.53 23.57 -4.80
CA GLN A 358 -16.04 24.46 -3.76
C GLN A 358 -15.04 23.68 -2.88
N GLU A 359 -13.80 24.14 -2.82
CA GLU A 359 -12.77 23.57 -1.95
C GLU A 359 -13.15 23.79 -0.48
N ILE A 360 -13.31 22.72 0.28
CA ILE A 360 -13.64 22.74 1.71
C ILE A 360 -12.48 22.27 2.58
N LYS A 361 -11.53 21.56 1.99
CA LYS A 361 -10.25 21.20 2.60
C LYS A 361 -9.19 21.12 1.51
N PRO A 362 -8.10 21.88 1.66
CA PRO A 362 -7.86 22.95 2.63
C PRO A 362 -8.83 24.12 2.44
N ALA A 363 -9.35 24.67 3.52
CA ALA A 363 -10.33 25.77 3.45
C ALA A 363 -9.74 27.11 2.97
N SER A 364 -8.42 27.24 2.90
CA SER A 364 -7.72 28.47 2.52
C SER A 364 -7.23 28.40 1.08
N GLN A 365 -7.93 29.10 0.18
CA GLN A 365 -7.43 29.38 -1.18
C GLN A 365 -6.34 30.48 -1.20
N GLN A 366 -6.16 31.21 -0.10
CA GLN A 366 -5.28 32.38 0.03
C GLN A 366 -3.93 32.04 0.66
N GLU A 367 -3.73 30.81 1.13
CA GLU A 367 -2.47 30.43 1.74
C GLU A 367 -1.38 30.33 0.67
N THR A 368 -0.39 31.21 0.76
CA THR A 368 0.73 31.29 -0.17
C THR A 368 1.80 30.23 0.11
N ASP A 369 1.82 29.68 1.33
CA ASP A 369 2.75 28.61 1.71
C ASP A 369 2.11 27.22 1.50
N LEU A 370 2.33 26.67 0.30
CA LEU A 370 1.84 25.35 -0.04
C LEU A 370 2.52 24.21 0.74
N HIS A 371 3.72 24.43 1.28
CA HIS A 371 4.38 23.43 2.12
C HIS A 371 3.68 23.30 3.47
N GLN A 372 3.32 24.42 4.08
CA GLN A 372 2.52 24.44 5.31
C GLN A 372 1.14 23.79 5.06
N LEU A 373 0.50 24.19 3.97
CA LEU A 373 -0.80 23.65 3.58
C LEU A 373 -0.76 22.13 3.38
N ALA A 374 0.27 21.59 2.73
CA ALA A 374 0.46 20.16 2.56
C ALA A 374 0.49 19.43 3.91
N SER A 375 1.17 19.97 4.92
CA SER A 375 1.23 19.36 6.25
C SER A 375 -0.12 19.30 6.96
N GLN A 376 -1.02 20.26 6.70
CA GLN A 376 -2.35 20.32 7.33
C GLN A 376 -3.36 19.33 6.72
N ILE A 377 -3.20 19.01 5.42
CA ILE A 377 -4.12 18.12 4.70
C ILE A 377 -3.58 16.69 4.52
N ALA A 378 -2.35 16.46 4.97
CA ALA A 378 -1.70 15.16 4.92
C ALA A 378 -2.42 14.15 5.81
N ILE A 379 -2.56 12.94 5.30
CA ILE A 379 -3.06 11.79 6.05
C ILE A 379 -2.09 10.61 5.88
N ALA A 380 -2.08 9.67 6.81
CA ALA A 380 -1.29 8.45 6.66
C ALA A 380 -1.88 7.58 5.54
N GLY A 381 -1.02 7.11 4.62
CA GLY A 381 -1.44 6.24 3.51
C GLY A 381 -1.79 4.81 3.95
N SER A 382 -1.31 4.42 5.13
CA SER A 382 -1.52 3.09 5.71
C SER A 382 -1.01 1.93 4.85
N ASN A 383 0.01 2.19 4.04
CA ASN A 383 0.68 1.20 3.20
C ASN A 383 2.22 1.23 3.40
N PRO A 384 2.69 1.19 4.65
CA PRO A 384 4.11 1.33 4.95
C PRO A 384 4.92 0.14 4.44
N VAL A 385 6.17 0.44 4.00
CA VAL A 385 7.10 -0.53 3.44
C VAL A 385 8.54 -0.26 3.92
N GLY A 386 9.46 -1.14 3.63
CA GLY A 386 10.90 -0.88 3.65
C GLY A 386 11.64 -1.19 4.95
N SER A 387 10.95 -1.55 6.05
CA SER A 387 11.57 -1.76 7.37
C SER A 387 12.48 -3.00 7.51
N CYS A 388 12.51 -3.87 6.50
CA CYS A 388 13.44 -4.99 6.36
C CYS A 388 13.92 -5.05 4.90
N LYS A 389 14.57 -3.97 4.43
CA LYS A 389 14.84 -3.81 2.99
C LYS A 389 15.79 -4.86 2.43
N MET A 390 15.53 -5.25 1.18
CA MET A 390 16.42 -6.04 0.36
C MET A 390 17.58 -5.19 -0.19
N GLY A 391 18.76 -5.78 -0.40
CA GLY A 391 19.86 -5.07 -1.04
C GLY A 391 21.06 -5.95 -1.38
N ALA A 392 22.03 -5.38 -2.10
CA ALA A 392 23.28 -6.04 -2.48
C ALA A 392 24.17 -6.38 -1.29
N ALA A 393 25.12 -7.31 -1.46
CA ALA A 393 26.01 -7.76 -0.39
C ALA A 393 26.78 -6.61 0.30
N GLY A 394 27.14 -5.55 -0.42
CA GLY A 394 27.82 -4.37 0.12
C GLY A 394 26.92 -3.34 0.80
N ASP A 395 25.60 -3.51 0.76
CA ASP A 395 24.67 -2.59 1.43
C ASP A 395 24.53 -2.95 2.91
N HIS A 396 25.24 -2.25 3.78
CA HIS A 396 25.24 -2.46 5.23
C HIS A 396 23.87 -2.21 5.89
N ARG A 397 22.93 -1.55 5.22
CA ARG A 397 21.56 -1.33 5.69
C ARG A 397 20.56 -2.34 5.12
N ALA A 398 20.99 -3.27 4.27
CA ALA A 398 20.10 -4.32 3.81
C ALA A 398 19.89 -5.38 4.89
N VAL A 399 18.64 -5.71 5.15
CA VAL A 399 18.24 -6.74 6.12
C VAL A 399 18.22 -8.11 5.48
N VAL A 400 17.79 -8.17 4.22
CA VAL A 400 17.71 -9.41 3.45
C VAL A 400 18.52 -9.32 2.16
N ASP A 401 18.93 -10.46 1.62
CA ASP A 401 19.53 -10.59 0.30
C ASP A 401 18.47 -10.65 -0.81
N SER A 402 18.90 -10.90 -2.06
CA SER A 402 18.03 -11.03 -3.22
C SER A 402 17.07 -12.23 -3.15
N GLU A 403 17.41 -13.24 -2.36
CA GLU A 403 16.55 -14.41 -2.10
C GLU A 403 15.65 -14.21 -0.86
N LEU A 404 15.63 -12.99 -0.29
CA LEU A 404 14.89 -12.61 0.91
C LEU A 404 15.36 -13.31 2.19
N LYS A 405 16.56 -13.89 2.21
CA LYS A 405 17.18 -14.49 3.38
C LYS A 405 17.71 -13.39 4.31
N VAL A 406 17.41 -13.51 5.60
CA VAL A 406 17.92 -12.57 6.62
C VAL A 406 19.44 -12.74 6.75
N ARG A 407 20.18 -11.65 6.64
CA ARG A 407 21.63 -11.66 6.65
C ARG A 407 22.20 -12.13 7.98
N GLY A 408 23.15 -13.05 7.92
CA GLY A 408 23.84 -13.60 9.08
C GLY A 408 23.05 -14.63 9.88
N VAL A 409 21.86 -15.06 9.42
CA VAL A 409 21.06 -16.10 10.08
C VAL A 409 20.51 -17.06 9.02
N ALA A 410 20.96 -18.29 9.05
CA ALA A 410 20.45 -19.34 8.17
C ALA A 410 19.05 -19.80 8.57
N GLY A 411 18.28 -20.35 7.62
CA GLY A 411 16.93 -20.87 7.87
C GLY A 411 15.87 -19.79 8.18
N LEU A 412 16.15 -18.52 7.85
CA LEU A 412 15.23 -17.41 8.11
C LEU A 412 15.08 -16.51 6.89
N ARG A 413 13.83 -16.23 6.50
CA ARG A 413 13.48 -15.21 5.49
C ARG A 413 12.54 -14.17 6.08
N ALA A 414 12.64 -12.94 5.60
CA ALA A 414 11.66 -11.90 5.84
C ALA A 414 11.04 -11.49 4.50
N VAL A 415 9.73 -11.61 4.39
CA VAL A 415 8.98 -11.48 3.13
C VAL A 415 7.80 -10.52 3.32
N SER A 416 7.20 -10.05 2.26
CA SER A 416 6.10 -9.11 2.19
C SER A 416 6.58 -7.68 1.98
N TYR A 417 5.76 -6.69 2.31
CA TYR A 417 6.06 -5.27 2.14
C TYR A 417 7.31 -4.79 2.91
N THR A 418 7.82 -5.58 3.85
CA THR A 418 9.00 -5.22 4.65
C THR A 418 10.28 -5.06 3.84
N HIS A 419 10.43 -5.77 2.72
CA HIS A 419 11.62 -5.72 1.85
C HIS A 419 11.45 -4.78 0.65
N LEU A 420 10.23 -4.31 0.40
CA LEU A 420 9.98 -3.34 -0.67
C LEU A 420 10.72 -2.04 -0.37
N ARG A 421 11.26 -1.43 -1.40
CA ARG A 421 11.69 -0.05 -1.40
C ARG A 421 10.62 0.76 -2.11
N ALA A 422 10.10 1.81 -1.48
CA ALA A 422 9.53 2.89 -2.22
C ALA A 422 10.73 3.56 -2.87
N HIS A 423 10.82 3.50 -4.18
CA HIS A 423 11.84 3.95 -5.11
C HIS A 423 12.92 4.86 -4.50
N GLU A 424 14.16 4.39 -4.42
CA GLU A 424 15.29 5.27 -4.20
C GLU A 424 15.50 6.10 -5.46
N THR A 425 15.29 7.40 -5.37
CA THR A 425 15.89 8.35 -6.25
C THR A 425 17.41 8.22 -6.06
N ARG A 426 18.12 8.02 -7.14
CA ARG A 426 19.58 8.15 -7.15
C ARG A 426 19.93 9.56 -6.71
N GLY A 427 20.60 9.71 -5.58
CA GLY A 427 21.46 10.86 -5.33
C GLY A 427 22.72 10.71 -6.17
#